data_5d46518f5adf4800e15705b1ce36c196
#
_entry.id   5d46518f5adf4800e15705b1ce36c196
#
_cell.length_a   1.000
_cell.length_b   1.000
_cell.length_c   1.000
_cell.angle_alpha   90.00
_cell.angle_beta   90.00
_cell.angle_gamma   90.00
#
_symmetry.space_group_name_H-M   'P 1'
#
loop_
_entity.id
_entity.type
_entity.pdbx_description
1 polymer ?
#
loop_
_entity_poly.entity_id
_entity_poly.type
_entity_poly.pdbx_seq_one_letter_code
_entity_poly.pdbx_strand_id
1 'polypeptide(L)'
;ETQSGVGTRAGLTEEQKKLFSYFVPVRGMSEQLVDVLEQDKNCTNRQGTSRTGNLLIIGRKGSGKTVLAVDVVKAIQRERRIKQGKVAIVTGDSLNKKKMSDIFQKLYGGALIIEKAGKMNERTVAKLNKAMEGDTGEMLIVLEEQRKPLDRLLSSNREFRRKFTSRLEVPIFINDELVTFGQTYARENGYKIDEMGILALYSRID
;
A
#
# COMPACT_ATOMS: atom_id res chain seq x y z
N GLU A 1 28.77 3.10 -22.44
CA GLU A 1 27.97 3.09 -22.16
C GLU A 1 26.97 2.65 -22.05
N THR A 2 26.93 2.36 -22.11
CA THR A 2 25.89 2.05 -22.02
C THR A 2 25.17 1.93 -21.28
N GLN A 3 25.45 2.00 -20.82
CA GLN A 3 24.83 1.90 -20.14
C GLN A 3 24.15 2.38 -19.81
N SER A 4 24.45 2.64 -20.69
CA SER A 4 23.85 3.60 -20.03
C SER A 4 22.41 3.66 -19.94
N GLY A 5 21.67 3.51 -20.92
CA GLY A 5 20.27 3.57 -20.77
C GLY A 5 19.82 2.78 -19.59
N VAL A 6 20.33 1.62 -19.49
CA VAL A 6 20.10 0.78 -18.31
C VAL A 6 20.75 1.40 -17.07
N GLY A 7 21.92 1.96 -17.27
CA GLY A 7 22.65 2.57 -16.17
C GLY A 7 22.07 3.87 -15.66
N THR A 8 21.16 4.50 -16.40
CA THR A 8 20.54 5.74 -15.94
C THR A 8 19.45 5.52 -14.90
N ARG A 9 18.94 4.31 -14.81
CA ARG A 9 17.91 4.02 -13.82
C ARG A 9 18.53 3.78 -12.46
N ALA A 10 18.20 4.65 -11.51
CA ALA A 10 18.67 4.50 -10.16
C ALA A 10 17.99 3.30 -9.49
N GLY A 11 18.75 2.51 -8.79
CA GLY A 11 18.21 1.43 -7.95
C GLY A 11 17.68 1.99 -6.64
N LEU A 12 17.44 1.10 -5.69
CA LEU A 12 17.03 1.50 -4.36
C LEU A 12 18.19 2.25 -3.66
N THR A 13 17.85 3.29 -2.92
CA THR A 13 18.82 3.98 -2.06
C THR A 13 19.23 3.07 -0.91
N GLU A 14 20.31 3.41 -0.22
CA GLU A 14 20.74 2.65 0.94
C GLU A 14 19.70 2.66 2.05
N GLU A 15 19.03 3.78 2.23
CA GLU A 15 17.94 3.90 3.19
C GLU A 15 16.77 3.00 2.80
N GLN A 16 16.41 2.96 1.51
CA GLN A 16 15.36 2.09 1.01
C GLN A 16 15.74 0.62 1.14
N LYS A 17 17.00 0.25 0.86
CA LYS A 17 17.48 -1.12 1.05
C LYS A 17 17.35 -1.56 2.50
N LYS A 18 17.61 -0.67 3.43
CA LYS A 18 17.42 -0.93 4.84
C LYS A 18 15.95 -1.16 5.17
N LEU A 19 15.10 -0.29 4.66
CA LEU A 19 13.66 -0.38 4.88
C LEU A 19 13.09 -1.67 4.33
N PHE A 20 13.53 -2.09 3.14
CA PHE A 20 13.05 -3.30 2.48
C PHE A 20 13.95 -4.52 2.71
N SER A 21 14.69 -4.55 3.82
CA SER A 21 15.71 -5.56 4.05
C SER A 21 15.22 -7.01 3.94
N TYR A 22 13.94 -7.26 4.26
CA TYR A 22 13.36 -8.59 4.14
C TYR A 22 13.02 -8.98 2.70
N PHE A 23 12.80 -8.01 1.84
CA PHE A 23 12.34 -8.26 0.48
C PHE A 23 13.44 -8.06 -0.57
N VAL A 24 14.46 -7.29 -0.26
CA VAL A 24 15.57 -7.07 -1.21
C VAL A 24 16.21 -8.38 -1.67
N PRO A 25 16.43 -9.38 -0.78
CA PRO A 25 17.00 -10.65 -1.22
C PRO A 25 16.01 -11.52 -2.01
N VAL A 26 14.72 -11.20 -1.98
CA VAL A 26 13.71 -12.00 -2.66
C VAL A 26 13.77 -11.69 -4.16
N ARG A 27 13.90 -12.76 -4.94
CA ARG A 27 14.08 -12.65 -6.39
C ARG A 27 12.96 -11.82 -7.03
N GLY A 28 13.35 -10.80 -7.78
CA GLY A 28 12.42 -9.96 -8.53
C GLY A 28 11.78 -8.83 -7.74
N MET A 29 11.97 -8.78 -6.42
CA MET A 29 11.33 -7.76 -5.61
C MET A 29 11.98 -6.38 -5.74
N SER A 30 13.31 -6.33 -5.80
CA SER A 30 14.00 -5.04 -5.93
C SER A 30 13.56 -4.28 -7.16
N GLU A 31 13.44 -4.96 -8.30
CA GLU A 31 13.01 -4.36 -9.55
C GLU A 31 11.58 -3.84 -9.45
N GLN A 32 10.69 -4.61 -8.86
CA GLN A 32 9.30 -4.19 -8.66
C GLN A 32 9.21 -2.98 -7.74
N LEU A 33 10.00 -2.95 -6.68
CA LEU A 33 10.01 -1.84 -5.73
C LEU A 33 10.50 -0.55 -6.40
N VAL A 34 11.55 -0.65 -7.20
CA VAL A 34 12.05 0.50 -7.96
C VAL A 34 10.96 1.02 -8.90
N ASP A 35 10.28 0.12 -9.62
CA ASP A 35 9.20 0.50 -10.53
C ASP A 35 8.08 1.24 -9.81
N VAL A 36 7.65 0.73 -8.68
CA VAL A 36 6.56 1.34 -7.91
C VAL A 36 6.94 2.73 -7.42
N LEU A 37 8.12 2.87 -6.86
CA LEU A 37 8.58 4.17 -6.35
C LEU A 37 8.75 5.18 -7.47
N GLU A 38 9.23 4.73 -8.61
CA GLU A 38 9.39 5.59 -9.79
C GLU A 38 8.04 6.04 -10.36
N GLN A 39 7.09 5.11 -10.46
CA GLN A 39 5.74 5.43 -10.91
C GLN A 39 5.06 6.43 -9.97
N ASP A 40 5.24 6.28 -8.68
CA ASP A 40 4.69 7.22 -7.71
C ASP A 40 5.30 8.61 -7.88
N LYS A 41 6.59 8.67 -8.06
CA LYS A 41 7.33 9.92 -8.25
C LYS A 41 6.87 10.66 -9.51
N ASN A 42 6.55 9.92 -10.56
CA ASN A 42 6.13 10.47 -11.83
C ASN A 42 4.62 10.73 -11.92
N CYS A 43 3.86 10.33 -10.92
CA CYS A 43 2.42 10.54 -10.89
C CYS A 43 2.14 11.98 -10.43
N THR A 44 1.74 12.84 -11.35
CA THR A 44 1.57 14.27 -11.08
C THR A 44 0.12 14.75 -11.24
N ASN A 45 -0.80 13.84 -11.55
CA ASN A 45 -2.18 14.21 -11.87
C ASN A 45 -3.19 13.82 -10.79
N ARG A 46 -2.75 13.74 -9.54
CA ARG A 46 -3.67 13.42 -8.43
C ARG A 46 -4.57 14.58 -8.07
N GLN A 47 -4.08 15.78 -8.13
CA GLN A 47 -4.85 17.01 -7.89
C GLN A 47 -5.62 16.99 -6.56
N GLY A 48 -4.94 16.54 -5.51
CA GLY A 48 -5.53 16.48 -4.19
C GLY A 48 -6.46 15.29 -3.96
N THR A 49 -6.61 14.41 -4.94
CA THR A 49 -7.52 13.26 -4.86
C THR A 49 -6.76 11.94 -4.81
N SER A 50 -7.52 10.85 -4.64
CA SER A 50 -6.98 9.49 -4.75
C SER A 50 -7.45 8.80 -6.03
N ARG A 51 -7.70 9.55 -7.10
CA ARG A 51 -8.17 9.00 -8.36
C ARG A 51 -7.13 8.18 -9.11
N THR A 52 -5.87 8.34 -8.77
CA THR A 52 -4.77 7.66 -9.45
C THR A 52 -3.59 7.49 -8.49
N GLY A 53 -2.64 6.67 -8.87
CA GLY A 53 -1.42 6.51 -8.08
C GLY A 53 -1.57 5.59 -6.88
N ASN A 54 -2.57 4.71 -6.88
CA ASN A 54 -2.77 3.76 -5.79
C ASN A 54 -2.14 2.42 -6.14
N LEU A 55 -2.02 1.54 -5.15
CA LEU A 55 -1.16 0.36 -5.23
C LEU A 55 -1.92 -0.93 -4.95
N LEU A 56 -1.62 -1.96 -5.73
CA LEU A 56 -2.08 -3.33 -5.49
C LEU A 56 -0.91 -4.17 -5.02
N ILE A 57 -1.12 -4.97 -3.98
CA ILE A 57 -0.13 -5.94 -3.52
C ILE A 57 -0.78 -7.33 -3.58
N ILE A 58 -0.19 -8.18 -4.38
CA ILE A 58 -0.70 -9.52 -4.66
C ILE A 58 0.24 -10.55 -4.08
N GLY A 59 -0.30 -11.51 -3.38
CA GLY A 59 0.50 -12.59 -2.83
C GLY A 59 -0.37 -13.59 -2.09
N ARG A 60 0.18 -14.76 -1.83
CA ARG A 60 -0.51 -15.79 -1.08
C ARG A 60 -0.67 -15.39 0.37
N LYS A 61 -1.58 -16.06 1.06
CA LYS A 61 -1.71 -15.92 2.50
C LYS A 61 -0.36 -16.24 3.16
N GLY A 62 0.05 -15.39 4.09
CA GLY A 62 1.31 -15.58 4.79
C GLY A 62 2.56 -15.17 4.03
N SER A 63 2.43 -14.48 2.90
CA SER A 63 3.58 -14.06 2.08
C SER A 63 4.24 -12.77 2.56
N GLY A 64 3.74 -12.15 3.63
CA GLY A 64 4.32 -10.91 4.14
C GLY A 64 3.80 -9.65 3.47
N LYS A 65 2.64 -9.73 2.82
CA LYS A 65 2.07 -8.58 2.11
C LYS A 65 1.92 -7.33 2.97
N THR A 66 1.52 -7.50 4.21
CA THR A 66 1.29 -6.37 5.11
C THR A 66 2.60 -5.66 5.46
N VAL A 67 3.65 -6.42 5.74
CA VAL A 67 4.97 -5.85 6.00
C VAL A 67 5.44 -5.07 4.77
N LEU A 68 5.29 -5.66 3.61
CA LEU A 68 5.66 -5.02 2.35
C LEU A 68 4.85 -3.73 2.13
N ALA A 69 3.54 -3.80 2.34
CA ALA A 69 2.66 -2.64 2.18
C ALA A 69 3.11 -1.47 3.06
N VAL A 70 3.39 -1.75 4.32
CA VAL A 70 3.83 -0.72 5.27
C VAL A 70 5.15 -0.11 4.83
N ASP A 71 6.10 -0.95 4.43
CA ASP A 71 7.41 -0.46 3.99
C ASP A 71 7.31 0.40 2.74
N VAL A 72 6.48 -0.02 1.78
CA VAL A 72 6.27 0.76 0.55
C VAL A 72 5.59 2.08 0.87
N VAL A 73 4.57 2.08 1.73
CA VAL A 73 3.90 3.31 2.15
C VAL A 73 4.90 4.28 2.79
N LYS A 74 5.75 3.77 3.68
CA LYS A 74 6.79 4.60 4.31
C LYS A 74 7.72 5.20 3.27
N ALA A 75 8.18 4.40 2.32
CA ALA A 75 9.07 4.87 1.26
C ALA A 75 8.40 5.96 0.42
N ILE A 76 7.15 5.76 0.05
CA ILE A 76 6.38 6.74 -0.72
C ILE A 76 6.18 8.02 0.07
N GLN A 77 5.82 7.92 1.34
CA GLN A 77 5.63 9.10 2.17
C GLN A 77 6.92 9.92 2.31
N ARG A 78 8.06 9.24 2.44
CA ARG A 78 9.36 9.93 2.47
C ARG A 78 9.65 10.63 1.15
N GLU A 79 9.39 9.97 0.02
CA GLU A 79 9.56 10.56 -1.30
C GLU A 79 8.68 11.79 -1.49
N ARG A 80 7.46 11.76 -0.98
CA ARG A 80 6.51 12.87 -1.05
C ARG A 80 6.77 13.93 0.03
N ARG A 81 7.75 13.71 0.90
CA ARG A 81 8.11 14.62 2.01
C ARG A 81 6.98 14.84 3.00
N ILE A 82 6.22 13.81 3.26
CA ILE A 82 5.17 13.83 4.28
C ILE A 82 5.83 13.56 5.63
N LYS A 83 5.82 14.56 6.51
CA LYS A 83 6.57 14.48 7.78
C LYS A 83 5.92 13.57 8.81
N GLN A 84 4.61 13.52 8.87
CA GLN A 84 3.89 12.70 9.84
C GLN A 84 2.76 11.97 9.14
N GLY A 85 3.14 11.06 8.27
CA GLY A 85 2.16 10.30 7.50
C GLY A 85 1.41 9.33 8.39
N LYS A 86 0.08 9.42 8.37
CA LYS A 86 -0.77 8.45 9.06
C LYS A 86 -0.98 7.26 8.14
N VAL A 87 -0.97 6.07 8.71
CA VAL A 87 -1.27 4.84 7.99
C VAL A 87 -2.22 4.01 8.83
N ALA A 88 -3.29 3.56 8.25
CA ALA A 88 -4.21 2.62 8.89
C ALA A 88 -4.28 1.34 8.09
N ILE A 89 -4.40 0.22 8.79
CA ILE A 89 -4.56 -1.10 8.20
C ILE A 89 -5.93 -1.61 8.64
N VAL A 90 -6.74 -2.03 7.67
CA VAL A 90 -8.08 -2.55 7.93
C VAL A 90 -8.32 -3.74 7.00
N THR A 91 -9.10 -4.72 7.45
CA THR A 91 -9.50 -5.82 6.57
C THR A 91 -10.73 -5.43 5.74
N GLY A 92 -10.89 -6.05 4.58
CA GLY A 92 -12.04 -5.76 3.71
C GLY A 92 -13.37 -6.01 4.38
N ASP A 93 -13.49 -7.11 5.13
CA ASP A 93 -14.73 -7.42 5.84
C ASP A 93 -14.99 -6.46 7.01
N SER A 94 -13.95 -6.05 7.71
CA SER A 94 -14.08 -5.03 8.76
C SER A 94 -14.53 -3.70 8.18
N LEU A 95 -14.01 -3.34 7.02
CA LEU A 95 -14.36 -2.08 6.35
C LEU A 95 -15.84 -2.03 5.98
N ASN A 96 -16.46 -3.18 5.72
CA ASN A 96 -17.91 -3.26 5.43
C ASN A 96 -18.77 -2.73 6.57
N LYS A 97 -18.24 -2.72 7.78
CA LYS A 97 -18.95 -2.29 8.99
C LYS A 97 -18.59 -0.88 9.44
N LYS A 98 -17.72 -0.22 8.73
CA LYS A 98 -17.20 1.10 9.13
C LYS A 98 -17.75 2.19 8.25
N LYS A 99 -17.72 3.40 8.78
CA LYS A 99 -18.15 4.58 8.06
C LYS A 99 -16.98 5.13 7.24
N MET A 100 -17.10 5.09 5.93
CA MET A 100 -16.02 5.48 5.02
C MET A 100 -15.58 6.93 5.25
N SER A 101 -16.53 7.83 5.46
CA SER A 101 -16.21 9.24 5.66
C SER A 101 -15.36 9.49 6.91
N ASP A 102 -15.57 8.72 7.98
CA ASP A 102 -14.78 8.86 9.20
C ASP A 102 -13.32 8.42 8.95
N ILE A 103 -13.15 7.31 8.20
CA ILE A 103 -11.82 6.80 7.88
C ILE A 103 -11.06 7.81 7.04
N PHE A 104 -11.69 8.35 6.01
CA PHE A 104 -11.03 9.30 5.11
C PHE A 104 -10.71 10.62 5.82
N GLN A 105 -11.56 11.03 6.74
CA GLN A 105 -11.30 12.23 7.53
C GLN A 105 -10.09 12.05 8.44
N LYS A 106 -10.00 10.91 9.13
CA LYS A 106 -8.88 10.60 10.03
C LYS A 106 -7.57 10.45 9.29
N LEU A 107 -7.61 9.92 8.07
CA LEU A 107 -6.42 9.58 7.29
C LEU A 107 -6.10 10.59 6.20
N TYR A 108 -6.74 11.73 6.20
CA TYR A 108 -6.52 12.75 5.17
C TYR A 108 -5.02 12.98 4.95
N GLY A 109 -4.58 12.84 3.69
CA GLY A 109 -3.18 13.01 3.35
C GLY A 109 -2.26 11.85 3.72
N GLY A 110 -2.80 10.80 4.31
CA GLY A 110 -2.03 9.63 4.75
C GLY A 110 -2.17 8.45 3.81
N ALA A 111 -2.40 7.27 4.39
CA ALA A 111 -2.56 6.04 3.61
C ALA A 111 -3.51 5.07 4.30
N LEU A 112 -4.23 4.30 3.48
CA LEU A 112 -5.11 3.24 3.94
C LEU A 112 -4.71 1.94 3.27
N ILE A 113 -4.35 0.94 4.07
CA ILE A 113 -4.01 -0.39 3.61
C ILE A 113 -5.19 -1.30 3.89
N ILE A 114 -5.74 -1.92 2.86
CA ILE A 114 -6.90 -2.81 2.98
C ILE A 114 -6.44 -4.25 2.74
N GLU A 115 -6.37 -5.02 3.81
CA GLU A 115 -6.06 -6.44 3.74
C GLU A 115 -7.30 -7.22 3.31
N LYS A 116 -7.10 -8.33 2.62
CA LYS A 116 -8.20 -9.16 2.13
C LYS A 116 -9.25 -8.31 1.42
N ALA A 117 -8.78 -7.52 0.48
CA ALA A 117 -9.62 -6.53 -0.20
C ALA A 117 -10.83 -7.17 -0.89
N GLY A 118 -10.71 -8.42 -1.34
CA GLY A 118 -11.83 -9.16 -1.93
C GLY A 118 -12.99 -9.41 -0.99
N LYS A 119 -12.82 -9.20 0.30
CA LYS A 119 -13.89 -9.34 1.29
C LYS A 119 -14.77 -8.09 1.39
N MET A 120 -14.41 -7.03 0.73
CA MET A 120 -15.30 -5.86 0.64
C MET A 120 -16.55 -6.24 -0.17
N ASN A 121 -17.71 -5.83 0.31
CA ASN A 121 -18.94 -6.03 -0.45
C ASN A 121 -19.09 -4.90 -1.49
N GLU A 122 -20.03 -5.03 -2.41
CA GLU A 122 -20.24 -4.06 -3.48
C GLU A 122 -20.50 -2.66 -2.96
N ARG A 123 -21.25 -2.55 -1.89
CA ARG A 123 -21.57 -1.26 -1.27
C ARG A 123 -20.32 -0.58 -0.75
N THR A 124 -19.44 -1.33 -0.10
CA THR A 124 -18.18 -0.82 0.43
C THR A 124 -17.26 -0.35 -0.70
N VAL A 125 -17.15 -1.14 -1.76
CA VAL A 125 -16.35 -0.77 -2.93
C VAL A 125 -16.87 0.51 -3.56
N ALA A 126 -18.20 0.64 -3.70
CA ALA A 126 -18.80 1.85 -4.26
C ALA A 126 -18.51 3.08 -3.40
N LYS A 127 -18.60 2.94 -2.09
CA LYS A 127 -18.30 4.05 -1.16
C LYS A 127 -16.83 4.43 -1.20
N LEU A 128 -15.94 3.43 -1.25
CA LEU A 128 -14.51 3.66 -1.35
C LEU A 128 -14.18 4.37 -2.67
N ASN A 129 -14.72 3.88 -3.77
CA ASN A 129 -14.50 4.47 -5.09
C ASN A 129 -14.91 5.94 -5.10
N LYS A 130 -16.08 6.25 -4.55
CA LYS A 130 -16.58 7.61 -4.48
C LYS A 130 -15.71 8.49 -3.59
N ALA A 131 -15.31 7.99 -2.43
CA ALA A 131 -14.46 8.75 -1.51
C ALA A 131 -13.11 9.10 -2.14
N MET A 132 -12.56 8.22 -2.96
CA MET A 132 -11.28 8.44 -3.65
C MET A 132 -11.37 9.55 -4.69
N GLU A 133 -12.55 9.89 -5.16
CA GLU A 133 -12.75 10.96 -6.16
C GLU A 133 -12.70 12.36 -5.57
N GLY A 134 -12.89 12.48 -4.28
CA GLY A 134 -12.95 13.79 -3.62
C GLY A 134 -11.59 14.26 -3.13
N ASP A 135 -11.63 15.29 -2.30
CA ASP A 135 -10.41 15.81 -1.67
C ASP A 135 -9.97 14.87 -0.56
N THR A 136 -8.93 14.12 -0.81
CA THR A 136 -8.34 13.18 0.15
C THR A 136 -6.94 13.60 0.59
N GLY A 137 -6.46 14.77 0.11
CA GLY A 137 -5.08 15.17 0.34
C GLY A 137 -4.09 14.22 -0.32
N GLU A 138 -4.50 13.59 -1.43
CA GLU A 138 -3.71 12.59 -2.15
C GLU A 138 -3.39 11.35 -1.30
N MET A 139 -4.36 10.95 -0.49
CA MET A 139 -4.25 9.75 0.33
C MET A 139 -3.97 8.52 -0.55
N LEU A 140 -3.01 7.72 -0.13
CA LEU A 140 -2.63 6.51 -0.83
C LEU A 140 -3.53 5.36 -0.39
N ILE A 141 -4.12 4.66 -1.34
CA ILE A 141 -4.92 3.46 -1.07
C ILE A 141 -4.13 2.25 -1.55
N VAL A 142 -3.98 1.27 -0.67
CA VAL A 142 -3.28 0.02 -0.97
C VAL A 142 -4.24 -1.13 -0.75
N LEU A 143 -4.40 -1.98 -1.77
CA LEU A 143 -5.19 -3.20 -1.65
C LEU A 143 -4.26 -4.40 -1.59
N GLU A 144 -4.42 -5.22 -0.56
CA GLU A 144 -3.69 -6.49 -0.43
C GLU A 144 -4.67 -7.64 -0.63
N GLU A 145 -4.34 -8.55 -1.52
CA GLU A 145 -5.20 -9.70 -1.74
C GLU A 145 -4.45 -10.80 -2.51
N GLN A 146 -5.04 -11.97 -2.53
CA GLN A 146 -4.62 -13.04 -3.41
C GLN A 146 -5.13 -12.74 -4.83
N ARG A 147 -4.46 -13.31 -5.82
CA ARG A 147 -4.73 -13.00 -7.22
C ARG A 147 -6.20 -13.17 -7.63
N LYS A 148 -6.77 -14.36 -7.38
CA LYS A 148 -8.14 -14.64 -7.84
C LYS A 148 -9.20 -13.72 -7.22
N PRO A 149 -9.24 -13.55 -5.89
CA PRO A 149 -10.21 -12.62 -5.31
C PRO A 149 -10.00 -11.19 -5.79
N LEU A 150 -8.74 -10.77 -5.98
CA LEU A 150 -8.45 -9.43 -6.46
C LEU A 150 -8.94 -9.23 -7.90
N ASP A 151 -8.68 -10.20 -8.76
CA ASP A 151 -9.14 -10.14 -10.14
C ASP A 151 -10.66 -10.06 -10.24
N ARG A 152 -11.37 -10.81 -9.40
CA ARG A 152 -12.83 -10.73 -9.33
C ARG A 152 -13.30 -9.34 -8.90
N LEU A 153 -12.68 -8.79 -7.88
CA LEU A 153 -13.01 -7.46 -7.37
C LEU A 153 -12.82 -6.40 -8.46
N LEU A 154 -11.67 -6.40 -9.09
CA LEU A 154 -11.32 -5.37 -10.06
C LEU A 154 -12.05 -5.52 -11.38
N SER A 155 -12.34 -6.74 -11.83
CA SER A 155 -13.05 -6.96 -13.09
C SER A 155 -14.51 -6.50 -13.01
N SER A 156 -15.09 -6.49 -11.81
CA SER A 156 -16.46 -6.05 -11.60
C SER A 156 -16.58 -4.53 -11.43
N ASN A 157 -15.48 -3.83 -11.29
CA ASN A 157 -15.46 -2.41 -10.92
C ASN A 157 -14.39 -1.67 -11.72
N ARG A 158 -14.70 -1.39 -12.99
CA ARG A 158 -13.73 -0.82 -13.93
C ARG A 158 -13.18 0.54 -13.50
N GLU A 159 -14.04 1.44 -13.04
CA GLU A 159 -13.57 2.76 -12.58
C GLU A 159 -12.67 2.66 -11.36
N PHE A 160 -13.03 1.79 -10.44
CA PHE A 160 -12.22 1.53 -9.25
C PHE A 160 -10.87 0.97 -9.65
N ARG A 161 -10.85 0.00 -10.56
CA ARG A 161 -9.63 -0.61 -11.07
C ARG A 161 -8.65 0.42 -11.63
N ARG A 162 -9.15 1.39 -12.37
CA ARG A 162 -8.30 2.41 -13.02
C ARG A 162 -7.54 3.28 -12.05
N LYS A 163 -7.99 3.37 -10.81
CA LYS A 163 -7.34 4.17 -9.79
C LYS A 163 -6.06 3.56 -9.26
N PHE A 164 -5.85 2.27 -9.53
CA PHE A 164 -4.69 1.51 -9.05
C PHE A 164 -3.69 1.34 -10.19
N THR A 165 -2.66 2.16 -10.17
CA THR A 165 -1.72 2.27 -11.29
C THR A 165 -0.41 1.55 -11.06
N SER A 166 -0.16 1.07 -9.84
CA SER A 166 1.05 0.33 -9.49
C SER A 166 0.69 -1.02 -8.89
N ARG A 167 1.56 -1.99 -9.08
CA ARG A 167 1.33 -3.37 -8.66
C ARG A 167 2.62 -3.98 -8.15
N LEU A 168 2.52 -4.70 -7.04
CA LEU A 168 3.59 -5.53 -6.50
C LEU A 168 3.08 -6.96 -6.38
N GLU A 169 3.86 -7.91 -6.85
CA GLU A 169 3.54 -9.33 -6.70
C GLU A 169 4.61 -9.99 -5.85
N VAL A 170 4.20 -10.49 -4.69
CA VAL A 170 5.12 -11.20 -3.82
C VAL A 170 5.28 -12.62 -4.36
N PRO A 171 6.51 -13.09 -4.65
CA PRO A 171 6.73 -14.43 -5.18
C PRO A 171 6.22 -15.51 -4.23
N ILE A 172 5.97 -16.68 -4.78
CA ILE A 172 5.53 -17.83 -4.01
C ILE A 172 6.68 -18.29 -3.14
N PHE A 173 6.70 -17.81 -1.90
CA PHE A 173 7.52 -18.44 -0.88
C PHE A 173 6.76 -18.30 0.43
N ILE A 174 6.86 -19.31 1.25
CA ILE A 174 6.19 -19.33 2.53
C ILE A 174 7.27 -19.24 3.59
N ASN A 175 7.14 -18.24 4.43
CA ASN A 175 8.08 -18.06 5.53
C ASN A 175 7.27 -17.61 6.74
N ASP A 176 6.98 -18.56 7.63
CA ASP A 176 6.23 -18.27 8.84
C ASP A 176 6.93 -17.24 9.73
N GLU A 177 8.27 -17.23 9.68
CA GLU A 177 9.04 -16.24 10.42
C GLU A 177 8.75 -14.83 9.93
N LEU A 178 8.53 -14.66 8.65
CA LEU A 178 8.20 -13.36 8.08
C LEU A 178 6.87 -12.84 8.61
N VAL A 179 5.88 -13.72 8.75
CA VAL A 179 4.58 -13.35 9.32
C VAL A 179 4.74 -12.92 10.77
N THR A 180 5.45 -13.72 11.56
CA THR A 180 5.74 -13.41 12.96
C THR A 180 6.52 -12.11 13.08
N PHE A 181 7.50 -11.92 12.22
CA PHE A 181 8.27 -10.69 12.16
C PHE A 181 7.37 -9.49 11.88
N GLY A 182 6.41 -9.63 10.98
CA GLY A 182 5.47 -8.56 10.66
C GLY A 182 4.69 -8.07 11.86
N GLN A 183 4.23 -9.00 12.71
CA GLN A 183 3.52 -8.66 13.93
C GLN A 183 4.41 -7.90 14.92
N THR A 184 5.63 -8.37 15.08
CA THR A 184 6.60 -7.71 15.96
C THR A 184 6.99 -6.35 15.40
N TYR A 185 7.23 -6.28 14.11
CA TYR A 185 7.57 -5.04 13.41
C TYR A 185 6.49 -3.99 13.61
N ALA A 186 5.23 -4.38 13.49
CA ALA A 186 4.13 -3.46 13.67
C ALA A 186 4.18 -2.80 15.05
N ARG A 187 4.39 -3.60 16.10
CA ARG A 187 4.48 -3.07 17.47
C ARG A 187 5.68 -2.14 17.67
N GLU A 188 6.83 -2.53 17.16
CA GLU A 188 8.08 -1.78 17.33
C GLU A 188 8.10 -0.46 16.56
N ASN A 189 7.32 -0.36 15.50
CA ASN A 189 7.30 0.82 14.66
C ASN A 189 6.11 1.75 14.91
N GLY A 190 5.51 1.66 16.07
CA GLY A 190 4.51 2.61 16.51
C GLY A 190 3.10 2.38 15.98
N TYR A 191 2.77 1.16 15.64
CA TYR A 191 1.40 0.81 15.29
C TYR A 191 0.54 0.77 16.53
N LYS A 192 -0.65 1.31 16.42
CA LYS A 192 -1.65 1.28 17.49
C LYS A 192 -2.93 0.70 16.95
N ILE A 193 -3.58 -0.14 17.76
CA ILE A 193 -4.89 -0.66 17.42
C ILE A 193 -5.91 0.26 18.09
N ASP A 194 -6.75 0.90 17.30
CA ASP A 194 -7.79 1.76 17.85
C ASP A 194 -9.02 0.93 18.24
N GLU A 195 -10.01 1.59 18.87
CA GLU A 195 -11.21 0.95 19.35
C GLU A 195 -12.06 0.31 18.25
N MET A 196 -11.86 0.70 17.01
CA MET A 196 -12.58 0.14 15.86
C MET A 196 -11.84 -1.01 15.20
N GLY A 197 -10.72 -1.45 15.77
CA GLY A 197 -9.92 -2.53 15.21
C GLY A 197 -9.06 -2.12 14.05
N ILE A 198 -8.78 -0.84 13.90
CA ILE A 198 -7.87 -0.33 12.89
C ILE A 198 -6.48 -0.21 13.49
N LEU A 199 -5.51 -0.85 12.86
CA LEU A 199 -4.12 -0.68 13.26
C LEU A 199 -3.59 0.61 12.63
N ALA A 200 -3.29 1.59 13.45
CA ALA A 200 -2.80 2.88 12.98
C ALA A 200 -1.29 2.98 13.17
N LEU A 201 -0.61 3.37 12.10
CA LEU A 201 0.82 3.61 12.12
C LEU A 201 1.07 5.12 12.00
N TYR A 202 1.93 5.61 12.86
CA TYR A 202 2.42 6.98 12.74
C TYR A 202 3.86 6.92 12.29
N SER A 203 4.11 7.29 11.06
CA SER A 203 5.45 7.35 10.53
C SER A 203 6.17 8.55 11.17
N ARG A 204 7.29 8.29 11.82
CA ARG A 204 8.14 9.35 12.31
C ARG A 204 9.26 9.59 11.31
N ILE A 205 9.40 10.81 10.91
CA ILE A 205 10.51 11.23 10.09
C ILE A 205 11.29 12.22 10.95
N ASP A 206 12.34 11.72 11.55
CA ASP A 206 13.19 12.56 12.38
C ASP A 206 14.28 13.20 11.55
#